data_55dd325a8e199eb7816075509a76564b
#
_entry.id   55dd325a8e199eb7816075509a76564b
#
_cell.length_a   1.000
_cell.length_b   1.000
_cell.length_c   1.000
_cell.angle_alpha   90.00
_cell.angle_beta   90.00
_cell.angle_gamma   90.00
#
_symmetry.space_group_name_H-M   'P 1'
#
loop_
_entity.id
_entity.type
_entity.pdbx_description
1 polymer ?
#
loop_
_entity_poly.entity_id
_entity_poly.type
_entity_poly.pdbx_seq_one_letter_code
_entity_poly.pdbx_strand_id
1 'polypeptide(L)'
;MRESIKFTISFLLMSMISPLAVVAQSGSLVSQMSDLAWAEEINQAQALLEGQRVNSEQPTPEWLAAVSWMARGASFAERWDLAEQYASEAYEGSLELMKERPLDAERFLPTALGAGIEVLGRTFDAQGDRARAVTFLGTARQEFAGTSIETRIQKNFLLLSLEGESFPALEVDDYLGGVQPPTPDDLKDKVVVFFFWAHWCPDCKRQEPILTALHEEYSDQGLVVVGPTQLYGFVSRGQNATPEEELAYLNGDYTAQFPLPPFMSVPISNDNFLNFGVSTTPTLVIVDRDGIVQRYNPGDLSHEELAGLIKPLLD
;
A
#
# COMPACT_ATOMS: atom_id res chain seq x y z
N MET A 1 -64.67 55.48 28.22
CA MET A 1 -64.39 54.18 28.78
C MET A 1 -64.30 53.21 27.61
N ARG A 2 -63.08 52.77 27.26
CA ARG A 2 -62.78 51.72 26.29
C ARG A 2 -61.79 50.82 26.96
N GLU A 3 -62.25 49.63 27.32
CA GLU A 3 -61.40 48.55 27.85
C GLU A 3 -60.58 47.90 26.71
N SER A 4 -59.26 47.80 26.85
CA SER A 4 -58.35 47.14 25.92
C SER A 4 -58.17 45.71 26.43
N ILE A 5 -58.66 44.73 25.69
CA ILE A 5 -58.40 43.30 25.89
C ILE A 5 -57.03 42.97 25.34
N LYS A 6 -56.10 42.53 26.21
CA LYS A 6 -54.79 42.00 25.81
C LYS A 6 -54.91 40.50 25.53
N PHE A 7 -54.76 40.12 24.28
CA PHE A 7 -54.62 38.71 23.86
C PHE A 7 -53.13 38.29 24.04
N THR A 8 -52.91 37.35 24.94
CA THR A 8 -51.60 36.71 25.11
C THR A 8 -51.56 35.48 24.23
N ILE A 9 -50.75 35.53 23.12
CA ILE A 9 -50.53 34.37 22.27
C ILE A 9 -49.36 33.61 22.85
N SER A 10 -49.63 32.40 23.41
CA SER A 10 -48.61 31.45 23.83
C SER A 10 -48.09 30.69 22.60
N PHE A 11 -46.85 30.94 22.22
CA PHE A 11 -46.18 30.15 21.19
C PHE A 11 -45.66 28.84 21.83
N LEU A 12 -46.32 27.72 21.52
CA LEU A 12 -45.80 26.39 21.80
C LEU A 12 -44.72 26.07 20.76
N LEU A 13 -43.46 26.11 21.17
CA LEU A 13 -42.35 25.57 20.37
C LEU A 13 -42.44 24.04 20.39
N MET A 14 -42.98 23.49 19.32
CA MET A 14 -42.95 22.05 19.05
C MET A 14 -41.58 21.73 18.41
N SER A 15 -40.63 21.25 19.22
CA SER A 15 -39.34 20.75 18.72
C SER A 15 -39.60 19.51 17.86
N MET A 16 -39.52 19.68 16.54
CA MET A 16 -39.45 18.56 15.61
C MET A 16 -38.09 17.92 15.75
N ILE A 17 -38.03 16.82 16.46
CA ILE A 17 -36.91 15.89 16.38
C ILE A 17 -37.04 15.18 15.02
N SER A 18 -36.34 15.65 14.03
CA SER A 18 -36.20 14.92 12.76
C SER A 18 -35.48 13.60 13.07
N PRO A 19 -36.05 12.45 12.71
CA PRO A 19 -35.31 11.21 12.76
C PRO A 19 -34.14 11.36 11.74
N LEU A 20 -32.90 11.27 12.22
CA LEU A 20 -31.74 11.05 11.36
C LEU A 20 -32.06 9.81 10.53
N ALA A 21 -32.33 10.01 9.25
CA ALA A 21 -32.40 8.93 8.29
C ALA A 21 -31.03 8.27 8.28
N VAL A 22 -30.95 7.07 8.85
CA VAL A 22 -29.85 6.16 8.62
C VAL A 22 -29.88 5.86 7.12
N VAL A 23 -29.03 6.54 6.36
CA VAL A 23 -28.76 6.17 4.98
C VAL A 23 -28.18 4.77 5.05
N ALA A 24 -28.95 3.79 4.62
CA ALA A 24 -28.50 2.42 4.49
C ALA A 24 -27.31 2.46 3.50
N GLN A 25 -26.09 2.34 4.03
CA GLN A 25 -24.89 2.23 3.19
C GLN A 25 -25.01 0.93 2.41
N SER A 26 -25.24 1.05 1.10
CA SER A 26 -25.31 -0.08 0.16
C SER A 26 -23.90 -0.57 -0.15
N GLY A 27 -23.36 -1.44 0.68
CA GLY A 27 -22.04 -2.06 0.48
C GLY A 27 -21.88 -3.28 1.40
N SER A 28 -20.96 -4.20 1.05
CA SER A 28 -20.59 -5.29 1.95
C SER A 28 -19.99 -4.75 3.24
N LEU A 29 -20.03 -5.55 4.31
CA LEU A 29 -19.39 -5.15 5.59
C LEU A 29 -17.91 -4.80 5.38
N VAL A 30 -17.19 -5.57 4.55
CA VAL A 30 -15.78 -5.32 4.21
C VAL A 30 -15.60 -3.93 3.59
N SER A 31 -16.48 -3.53 2.65
CA SER A 31 -16.41 -2.19 2.03
C SER A 31 -16.65 -1.09 3.04
N GLN A 32 -17.69 -1.21 3.86
CA GLN A 32 -18.01 -0.23 4.89
C GLN A 32 -16.86 -0.08 5.91
N MET A 33 -16.28 -1.20 6.34
CA MET A 33 -15.12 -1.18 7.26
C MET A 33 -13.88 -0.56 6.61
N SER A 34 -13.65 -0.82 5.32
CA SER A 34 -12.57 -0.19 4.56
C SER A 34 -12.74 1.33 4.50
N ASP A 35 -13.95 1.80 4.15
CA ASP A 35 -14.23 3.23 4.03
C ASP A 35 -14.03 3.96 5.37
N LEU A 36 -14.51 3.36 6.48
CA LEU A 36 -14.33 3.92 7.82
C LEU A 36 -12.86 3.89 8.29
N ALA A 37 -12.10 2.85 7.91
CA ALA A 37 -10.69 2.76 8.23
C ALA A 37 -9.87 3.85 7.52
N TRP A 38 -10.14 4.11 6.23
CA TRP A 38 -9.48 5.19 5.47
C TRP A 38 -9.90 6.59 5.93
N ALA A 39 -11.11 6.74 6.47
CA ALA A 39 -11.57 7.99 7.07
C ALA A 39 -11.11 8.18 8.52
N GLU A 40 -10.38 7.22 9.09
CA GLU A 40 -9.94 7.18 10.50
C GLU A 40 -11.11 7.26 11.51
N GLU A 41 -12.31 6.87 11.09
CA GLU A 41 -13.53 6.86 11.90
C GLU A 41 -13.61 5.62 12.79
N ILE A 42 -12.60 5.41 13.63
CA ILE A 42 -12.33 4.17 14.36
C ILE A 42 -13.47 3.78 15.30
N ASN A 43 -14.07 4.75 15.98
CA ASN A 43 -15.16 4.46 16.90
C ASN A 43 -16.45 4.02 16.16
N GLN A 44 -16.68 4.56 14.96
CA GLN A 44 -17.80 4.15 14.11
C GLN A 44 -17.53 2.77 13.51
N ALA A 45 -16.29 2.51 13.05
CA ALA A 45 -15.88 1.20 12.57
C ALA A 45 -16.04 0.13 13.63
N GLN A 46 -15.61 0.39 14.86
CA GLN A 46 -15.75 -0.53 15.99
C GLN A 46 -17.23 -0.78 16.32
N ALA A 47 -18.05 0.27 16.42
CA ALA A 47 -19.48 0.12 16.71
C ALA A 47 -20.20 -0.69 15.61
N LEU A 48 -19.87 -0.45 14.33
CA LEU A 48 -20.42 -1.20 13.21
C LEU A 48 -20.02 -2.68 13.28
N LEU A 49 -18.75 -2.98 13.50
CA LEU A 49 -18.23 -4.34 13.56
C LEU A 49 -18.84 -5.12 14.73
N GLU A 50 -18.84 -4.55 15.93
CA GLU A 50 -19.40 -5.20 17.11
C GLU A 50 -20.92 -5.36 17.03
N GLY A 51 -21.61 -4.42 16.38
CA GLY A 51 -23.05 -4.54 16.11
C GLY A 51 -23.42 -5.67 15.14
N GLN A 52 -22.48 -6.09 14.31
CA GLN A 52 -22.63 -7.20 13.35
C GLN A 52 -22.05 -8.54 13.88
N ARG A 53 -21.38 -8.52 15.03
CA ARG A 53 -20.78 -9.72 15.62
C ARG A 53 -21.87 -10.75 15.95
N VAL A 54 -21.83 -11.87 15.24
CA VAL A 54 -22.76 -12.99 15.44
C VAL A 54 -22.05 -14.02 16.32
N ASN A 55 -22.79 -14.62 17.26
CA ASN A 55 -22.29 -15.74 18.05
C ASN A 55 -22.24 -17.02 17.19
N SER A 56 -21.33 -17.06 16.23
CA SER A 56 -21.04 -18.25 15.42
C SER A 56 -19.80 -18.95 15.98
N GLU A 57 -19.81 -20.28 15.98
CA GLU A 57 -18.66 -21.08 16.44
C GLU A 57 -17.42 -20.91 15.57
N GLN A 58 -17.60 -20.53 14.29
CA GLN A 58 -16.50 -20.26 13.37
C GLN A 58 -16.74 -18.98 12.57
N PRO A 59 -15.74 -18.08 12.50
CA PRO A 59 -15.83 -16.88 11.68
C PRO A 59 -15.74 -17.21 10.17
N THR A 60 -16.40 -16.41 9.34
CA THR A 60 -16.29 -16.51 7.88
C THR A 60 -15.08 -15.73 7.35
N PRO A 61 -14.52 -16.06 6.16
CA PRO A 61 -13.47 -15.25 5.52
C PRO A 61 -13.84 -13.77 5.36
N GLU A 62 -15.10 -13.48 5.00
CA GLU A 62 -15.60 -12.10 4.86
C GLU A 62 -15.62 -11.36 6.20
N TRP A 63 -16.03 -12.03 7.29
CA TRP A 63 -15.96 -11.48 8.64
C TRP A 63 -14.53 -11.13 9.03
N LEU A 64 -13.59 -12.07 8.84
CA LEU A 64 -12.17 -11.85 9.17
C LEU A 64 -11.55 -10.73 8.34
N ALA A 65 -11.97 -10.56 7.07
CA ALA A 65 -11.56 -9.43 6.27
C ALA A 65 -12.09 -8.10 6.83
N ALA A 66 -13.33 -8.07 7.30
CA ALA A 66 -13.89 -6.88 7.97
C ALA A 66 -13.13 -6.56 9.28
N VAL A 67 -12.83 -7.58 10.11
CA VAL A 67 -12.01 -7.47 11.32
C VAL A 67 -10.61 -6.93 10.98
N SER A 68 -10.00 -7.41 9.90
CA SER A 68 -8.68 -6.94 9.47
C SER A 68 -8.68 -5.47 9.05
N TRP A 69 -9.78 -4.95 8.50
CA TRP A 69 -9.93 -3.52 8.22
C TRP A 69 -10.08 -2.70 9.50
N MET A 70 -10.76 -3.24 10.55
CA MET A 70 -10.76 -2.60 11.86
C MET A 70 -9.34 -2.49 12.44
N ALA A 71 -8.54 -3.56 12.33
CA ALA A 71 -7.14 -3.57 12.74
C ALA A 71 -6.32 -2.51 12.01
N ARG A 72 -6.47 -2.42 10.68
CA ARG A 72 -5.77 -1.41 9.85
C ARG A 72 -6.15 0.02 10.25
N GLY A 73 -7.45 0.30 10.37
CA GLY A 73 -7.91 1.61 10.81
C GLY A 73 -7.35 2.00 12.17
N ALA A 74 -7.36 1.08 13.15
CA ALA A 74 -6.77 1.30 14.46
C ALA A 74 -5.25 1.58 14.36
N SER A 75 -4.54 0.88 13.45
CA SER A 75 -3.12 1.13 13.17
C SER A 75 -2.87 2.48 12.51
N PHE A 76 -3.75 2.95 11.61
CA PHE A 76 -3.65 4.29 11.00
C PHE A 76 -3.82 5.40 12.05
N ALA A 77 -4.74 5.20 12.99
CA ALA A 77 -4.98 6.09 14.12
C ALA A 77 -4.03 5.86 15.31
N GLU A 78 -2.97 5.09 15.16
CA GLU A 78 -1.95 4.78 16.17
C GLU A 78 -2.52 4.19 17.48
N ARG A 79 -3.68 3.54 17.41
CA ARG A 79 -4.32 2.85 18.54
C ARG A 79 -3.81 1.41 18.63
N TRP A 80 -2.55 1.24 19.02
CA TRP A 80 -1.81 -0.01 18.89
C TRP A 80 -2.40 -1.19 19.66
N ASP A 81 -2.93 -0.97 20.86
CA ASP A 81 -3.58 -2.06 21.63
C ASP A 81 -4.82 -2.59 20.88
N LEU A 82 -5.61 -1.70 20.30
CA LEU A 82 -6.78 -2.05 19.52
C LEU A 82 -6.39 -2.71 18.19
N ALA A 83 -5.33 -2.19 17.55
CA ALA A 83 -4.77 -2.77 16.34
C ALA A 83 -4.29 -4.22 16.57
N GLU A 84 -3.56 -4.48 17.66
CA GLU A 84 -3.11 -5.81 18.04
C GLU A 84 -4.28 -6.77 18.28
N GLN A 85 -5.31 -6.31 19.01
CA GLN A 85 -6.49 -7.12 19.32
C GLN A 85 -7.17 -7.63 18.05
N TYR A 86 -7.53 -6.73 17.12
CA TYR A 86 -8.25 -7.12 15.91
C TYR A 86 -7.35 -7.78 14.86
N ALA A 87 -6.06 -7.42 14.82
CA ALA A 87 -5.10 -8.10 13.95
C ALA A 87 -4.87 -9.55 14.38
N SER A 88 -4.78 -9.81 15.70
CA SER A 88 -4.69 -11.16 16.23
C SER A 88 -5.93 -11.99 15.91
N GLU A 89 -7.13 -11.43 16.08
CA GLU A 89 -8.38 -12.10 15.70
C GLU A 89 -8.39 -12.47 14.21
N ALA A 90 -8.01 -11.52 13.33
CA ALA A 90 -7.95 -11.78 11.89
C ALA A 90 -6.90 -12.84 11.53
N TYR A 91 -5.71 -12.77 12.13
CA TYR A 91 -4.61 -13.70 11.92
C TYR A 91 -4.96 -15.12 12.37
N GLU A 92 -5.31 -15.28 13.65
CA GLU A 92 -5.61 -16.59 14.25
C GLU A 92 -6.84 -17.25 13.61
N GLY A 93 -7.91 -16.47 13.38
CA GLY A 93 -9.10 -16.96 12.68
C GLY A 93 -8.81 -17.39 11.24
N SER A 94 -7.92 -16.68 10.54
CA SER A 94 -7.49 -17.07 9.19
C SER A 94 -6.70 -18.38 9.19
N LEU A 95 -5.77 -18.56 10.15
CA LEU A 95 -5.02 -19.80 10.28
C LEU A 95 -5.94 -20.99 10.61
N GLU A 96 -6.98 -20.79 11.43
CA GLU A 96 -7.95 -21.84 11.71
C GLU A 96 -8.71 -22.27 10.47
N LEU A 97 -9.19 -21.30 9.67
CA LEU A 97 -9.89 -21.60 8.41
C LEU A 97 -8.98 -22.29 7.39
N MET A 98 -7.68 -21.98 7.38
CA MET A 98 -6.72 -22.60 6.46
C MET A 98 -6.47 -24.10 6.74
N LYS A 99 -6.85 -24.61 7.91
CA LYS A 99 -6.82 -26.06 8.17
C LYS A 99 -7.80 -26.83 7.29
N GLU A 100 -8.85 -26.18 6.81
CA GLU A 100 -9.91 -26.80 6.01
C GLU A 100 -9.86 -26.40 4.53
N ARG A 101 -9.17 -25.30 4.19
CA ARG A 101 -9.14 -24.75 2.83
C ARG A 101 -7.84 -24.03 2.49
N PRO A 102 -7.36 -24.08 1.24
CA PRO A 102 -6.20 -23.27 0.84
C PRO A 102 -6.49 -21.76 0.93
N LEU A 103 -5.45 -20.98 1.24
CA LEU A 103 -5.54 -19.52 1.35
C LEU A 103 -6.17 -18.90 0.11
N ASP A 104 -5.67 -19.24 -1.07
CA ASP A 104 -6.03 -18.61 -2.34
C ASP A 104 -7.30 -19.18 -2.98
N ALA A 105 -7.97 -20.15 -2.33
CA ALA A 105 -9.28 -20.63 -2.75
C ALA A 105 -10.42 -19.67 -2.38
N GLU A 106 -10.15 -18.70 -1.51
CA GLU A 106 -11.14 -17.75 -0.96
C GLU A 106 -10.75 -16.30 -1.28
N ARG A 107 -11.72 -15.50 -1.69
CA ARG A 107 -11.48 -14.09 -2.01
C ARG A 107 -11.00 -13.25 -0.83
N PHE A 108 -11.56 -13.48 0.35
CA PHE A 108 -11.35 -12.61 1.52
C PHE A 108 -10.29 -13.13 2.48
N LEU A 109 -9.94 -14.42 2.42
CA LEU A 109 -8.98 -15.02 3.33
C LEU A 109 -7.57 -14.43 3.16
N PRO A 110 -7.05 -14.22 1.91
CA PRO A 110 -5.79 -13.51 1.71
C PRO A 110 -5.79 -12.07 2.25
N THR A 111 -6.94 -11.39 2.13
CA THR A 111 -7.09 -10.02 2.68
C THR A 111 -6.98 -10.03 4.20
N ALA A 112 -7.70 -10.93 4.86
CA ALA A 112 -7.73 -11.05 6.31
C ALA A 112 -6.36 -11.41 6.88
N LEU A 113 -5.76 -12.49 6.38
CA LEU A 113 -4.46 -12.99 6.85
C LEU A 113 -3.33 -11.99 6.56
N GLY A 114 -3.24 -11.50 5.32
CA GLY A 114 -2.20 -10.54 4.93
C GLY A 114 -2.28 -9.23 5.71
N ALA A 115 -3.49 -8.74 6.02
CA ALA A 115 -3.65 -7.55 6.86
C ALA A 115 -3.36 -7.83 8.34
N GLY A 116 -3.75 -9.01 8.87
CA GLY A 116 -3.40 -9.43 10.21
C GLY A 116 -1.89 -9.45 10.42
N ILE A 117 -1.15 -10.09 9.50
CA ILE A 117 0.33 -10.14 9.53
C ILE A 117 0.94 -8.73 9.44
N GLU A 118 0.48 -7.90 8.50
CA GLU A 118 0.96 -6.53 8.33
C GLU A 118 0.79 -5.71 9.61
N VAL A 119 -0.42 -5.71 10.19
CA VAL A 119 -0.73 -4.89 11.36
C VAL A 119 0.00 -5.39 12.60
N LEU A 120 0.10 -6.71 12.81
CA LEU A 120 0.88 -7.26 13.93
C LEU A 120 2.35 -6.85 13.84
N GLY A 121 2.97 -6.98 12.66
CA GLY A 121 4.36 -6.55 12.46
C GLY A 121 4.56 -5.07 12.76
N ARG A 122 3.69 -4.19 12.26
CA ARG A 122 3.73 -2.75 12.56
C ARG A 122 3.49 -2.44 14.03
N THR A 123 2.58 -3.15 14.68
CA THR A 123 2.27 -2.94 16.09
C THR A 123 3.45 -3.31 16.98
N PHE A 124 4.11 -4.43 16.73
CA PHE A 124 5.30 -4.83 17.50
C PHE A 124 6.43 -3.80 17.37
N ASP A 125 6.68 -3.28 16.16
CA ASP A 125 7.67 -2.22 15.93
C ASP A 125 7.29 -0.92 16.67
N ALA A 126 6.03 -0.48 16.55
CA ALA A 126 5.52 0.71 17.23
C ALA A 126 5.56 0.61 18.76
N GLN A 127 5.43 -0.58 19.31
CA GLN A 127 5.60 -0.87 20.74
C GLN A 127 7.08 -0.93 21.16
N GLY A 128 8.03 -0.71 20.23
CA GLY A 128 9.48 -0.70 20.47
C GLY A 128 10.13 -2.09 20.39
N ASP A 129 9.42 -3.13 20.01
CA ASP A 129 9.96 -4.49 19.86
C ASP A 129 10.23 -4.83 18.39
N ARG A 130 11.15 -4.06 17.77
CA ARG A 130 11.55 -4.26 16.37
C ARG A 130 12.09 -5.68 16.11
N ALA A 131 12.81 -6.26 17.08
CA ALA A 131 13.33 -7.62 16.94
C ALA A 131 12.20 -8.66 16.80
N ARG A 132 11.14 -8.52 17.59
CA ARG A 132 9.93 -9.35 17.47
C ARG A 132 9.24 -9.14 16.13
N ALA A 133 9.09 -7.88 15.70
CA ALA A 133 8.48 -7.53 14.43
C ALA A 133 9.20 -8.18 13.24
N VAL A 134 10.53 -8.04 13.18
CA VAL A 134 11.37 -8.62 12.11
C VAL A 134 11.32 -10.16 12.15
N THR A 135 11.39 -10.76 13.34
CA THR A 135 11.30 -12.22 13.48
C THR A 135 9.94 -12.75 13.05
N PHE A 136 8.85 -12.10 13.46
CA PHE A 136 7.49 -12.48 13.10
C PHE A 136 7.26 -12.38 11.58
N LEU A 137 7.61 -11.25 10.97
CA LEU A 137 7.47 -11.05 9.52
C LEU A 137 8.39 -11.96 8.71
N GLY A 138 9.62 -12.22 9.20
CA GLY A 138 10.55 -13.16 8.58
C GLY A 138 10.04 -14.60 8.57
N THR A 139 9.39 -15.04 9.67
CA THR A 139 8.73 -16.35 9.75
C THR A 139 7.53 -16.42 8.79
N ALA A 140 6.65 -15.41 8.82
CA ALA A 140 5.50 -15.35 7.93
C ALA A 140 5.91 -15.35 6.44
N ARG A 141 7.01 -14.68 6.09
CA ARG A 141 7.56 -14.68 4.72
C ARG A 141 7.93 -16.08 4.25
N GLN A 142 8.51 -16.91 5.11
CA GLN A 142 8.87 -18.28 4.77
C GLN A 142 7.64 -19.19 4.70
N GLU A 143 6.68 -19.01 5.60
CA GLU A 143 5.46 -19.81 5.69
C GLU A 143 4.52 -19.59 4.50
N PHE A 144 4.40 -18.34 4.05
CA PHE A 144 3.47 -17.94 2.98
C PHE A 144 4.15 -17.68 1.63
N ALA A 145 5.38 -18.18 1.42
CA ALA A 145 6.06 -18.12 0.13
C ALA A 145 5.22 -18.83 -0.96
N GLY A 146 5.14 -18.24 -2.17
CA GLY A 146 4.37 -18.75 -3.29
C GLY A 146 2.85 -18.48 -3.20
N THR A 147 2.36 -17.80 -2.15
CA THR A 147 0.94 -17.42 -2.02
C THR A 147 0.69 -15.99 -2.51
N SER A 148 -0.58 -15.64 -2.71
CA SER A 148 -0.99 -14.29 -3.15
C SER A 148 -0.61 -13.16 -2.17
N ILE A 149 -0.27 -13.47 -0.91
CA ILE A 149 0.13 -12.48 0.11
C ILE A 149 1.65 -12.34 0.27
N GLU A 150 2.45 -13.12 -0.45
CA GLU A 150 3.91 -13.15 -0.33
C GLU A 150 4.54 -11.76 -0.48
N THR A 151 4.27 -11.07 -1.59
CA THR A 151 4.83 -9.73 -1.85
C THR A 151 4.44 -8.71 -0.77
N ARG A 152 3.20 -8.83 -0.24
CA ARG A 152 2.74 -7.97 0.86
C ARG A 152 3.52 -8.21 2.15
N ILE A 153 3.79 -9.48 2.49
CA ILE A 153 4.59 -9.81 3.67
C ILE A 153 6.04 -9.36 3.44
N GLN A 154 6.60 -9.61 2.26
CA GLN A 154 7.93 -9.16 1.88
C GLN A 154 8.08 -7.65 2.04
N LYS A 155 7.10 -6.85 1.58
CA LYS A 155 7.09 -5.40 1.79
C LYS A 155 7.20 -5.04 3.27
N ASN A 156 6.36 -5.62 4.12
CA ASN A 156 6.33 -5.27 5.54
C ASN A 156 7.60 -5.71 6.26
N PHE A 157 8.20 -6.83 5.85
CA PHE A 157 9.52 -7.25 6.33
C PHE A 157 10.61 -6.25 5.93
N LEU A 158 10.65 -5.86 4.66
CA LEU A 158 11.68 -4.96 4.13
C LEU A 158 11.53 -3.51 4.61
N LEU A 159 10.33 -3.05 4.95
CA LEU A 159 10.11 -1.78 5.65
C LEU A 159 10.89 -1.69 6.98
N LEU A 160 11.18 -2.83 7.59
CA LEU A 160 11.92 -2.91 8.85
C LEU A 160 13.37 -3.37 8.71
N SER A 161 13.78 -3.89 7.55
CA SER A 161 15.07 -4.60 7.43
C SER A 161 15.89 -4.21 6.19
N LEU A 162 15.36 -3.49 5.21
CA LEU A 162 16.08 -3.19 3.98
C LEU A 162 16.98 -1.96 4.10
N GLU A 163 16.57 -0.93 4.83
CA GLU A 163 17.41 0.25 5.07
C GLU A 163 18.66 -0.14 5.85
N GLY A 164 19.82 0.23 5.33
CA GLY A 164 21.12 -0.16 5.85
C GLY A 164 21.73 -1.43 5.24
N GLU A 165 20.98 -2.15 4.40
CA GLU A 165 21.43 -3.35 3.70
C GLU A 165 21.70 -3.05 2.23
N SER A 166 22.43 -3.94 1.56
CA SER A 166 22.65 -3.86 0.11
C SER A 166 21.31 -4.03 -0.63
N PHE A 167 21.10 -3.25 -1.69
CA PHE A 167 19.89 -3.42 -2.50
C PHE A 167 19.85 -4.80 -3.18
N PRO A 168 18.65 -5.41 -3.36
CA PRO A 168 18.49 -6.67 -4.08
C PRO A 168 18.93 -6.56 -5.54
N ALA A 169 19.39 -7.68 -6.12
CA ALA A 169 19.74 -7.72 -7.54
C ALA A 169 18.55 -7.27 -8.41
N LEU A 170 18.87 -6.51 -9.47
CA LEU A 170 17.88 -6.07 -10.45
C LEU A 170 17.78 -7.16 -11.54
N GLU A 171 16.58 -7.73 -11.67
CA GLU A 171 16.26 -8.72 -12.70
C GLU A 171 15.71 -8.05 -13.96
N VAL A 172 16.01 -8.61 -15.13
CA VAL A 172 15.62 -8.05 -16.43
C VAL A 172 15.10 -9.17 -17.33
N ASP A 173 13.79 -9.37 -17.35
CA ASP A 173 13.14 -10.30 -18.31
C ASP A 173 12.94 -9.61 -19.66
N ASP A 174 12.59 -8.31 -19.63
CA ASP A 174 12.42 -7.42 -20.77
C ASP A 174 12.63 -5.96 -20.32
N TYR A 175 12.53 -4.99 -21.24
CA TYR A 175 12.61 -3.57 -20.89
C TYR A 175 11.85 -2.68 -21.88
N LEU A 176 11.43 -1.49 -21.40
CA LEU A 176 10.76 -0.49 -22.24
C LEU A 176 11.72 0.63 -22.66
N GLY A 177 11.43 1.22 -23.81
CA GLY A 177 12.13 2.38 -24.32
C GLY A 177 13.51 2.04 -24.90
N GLY A 178 14.35 3.08 -25.08
CA GLY A 178 15.65 2.94 -25.74
C GLY A 178 16.85 2.86 -24.81
N VAL A 179 16.64 2.95 -23.47
CA VAL A 179 17.72 2.93 -22.47
C VAL A 179 17.89 1.52 -21.94
N GLN A 180 19.04 0.94 -22.16
CA GLN A 180 19.39 -0.39 -21.66
C GLN A 180 19.36 -0.40 -20.13
N PRO A 181 18.80 -1.45 -19.49
CA PRO A 181 18.90 -1.62 -18.04
C PRO A 181 20.37 -1.69 -17.60
N PRO A 182 20.71 -1.02 -16.47
CA PRO A 182 22.06 -1.00 -15.98
C PRO A 182 22.48 -2.35 -15.42
N THR A 183 23.72 -2.71 -15.62
CA THR A 183 24.38 -3.80 -14.89
C THR A 183 24.75 -3.34 -13.48
N PRO A 184 25.04 -4.25 -12.54
CA PRO A 184 25.55 -3.86 -11.22
C PRO A 184 26.80 -2.98 -11.28
N ASP A 185 27.67 -3.17 -12.28
CA ASP A 185 28.88 -2.36 -12.46
C ASP A 185 28.57 -0.93 -12.91
N ASP A 186 27.51 -0.71 -13.67
CA ASP A 186 27.06 0.62 -14.09
C ASP A 186 26.50 1.46 -12.93
N LEU A 187 26.08 0.81 -11.85
CA LEU A 187 25.52 1.44 -10.66
C LEU A 187 26.57 1.71 -9.56
N LYS A 188 27.79 1.22 -9.72
CA LYS A 188 28.87 1.49 -8.76
C LYS A 188 29.19 2.98 -8.70
N ASP A 189 29.48 3.45 -7.48
CA ASP A 189 29.78 4.86 -7.20
C ASP A 189 28.68 5.84 -7.66
N LYS A 190 27.43 5.36 -7.78
CA LYS A 190 26.26 6.16 -8.13
C LYS A 190 25.28 6.22 -6.97
N VAL A 191 24.60 7.35 -6.86
CA VAL A 191 23.36 7.43 -6.07
C VAL A 191 22.21 6.97 -6.96
N VAL A 192 21.50 5.93 -6.57
CA VAL A 192 20.46 5.31 -7.39
C VAL A 192 19.10 5.52 -6.78
N VAL A 193 18.14 5.95 -7.58
CA VAL A 193 16.72 5.93 -7.23
C VAL A 193 16.02 4.88 -8.07
N PHE A 194 15.61 3.79 -7.45
CA PHE A 194 14.67 2.86 -8.05
C PHE A 194 13.26 3.38 -7.88
N PHE A 195 12.59 3.64 -8.97
CA PHE A 195 11.20 4.11 -9.05
C PHE A 195 10.31 2.98 -9.57
N PHE A 196 9.72 2.22 -8.68
CA PHE A 196 8.76 1.17 -9.03
C PHE A 196 7.41 1.76 -9.38
N TRP A 197 6.89 1.47 -10.57
CA TRP A 197 5.71 2.10 -11.10
C TRP A 197 4.77 1.15 -11.85
N ALA A 198 3.57 1.62 -12.17
CA ALA A 198 2.58 0.94 -12.98
C ALA A 198 1.96 1.90 -14.00
N HIS A 199 1.65 1.42 -15.19
CA HIS A 199 1.06 2.22 -16.26
C HIS A 199 -0.30 2.86 -15.90
N TRP A 200 -1.05 2.20 -15.04
CA TRP A 200 -2.37 2.64 -14.57
C TRP A 200 -2.32 3.54 -13.31
N CYS A 201 -1.15 3.72 -12.70
CA CYS A 201 -0.98 4.41 -11.41
C CYS A 201 -0.95 5.94 -11.59
N PRO A 202 -1.93 6.70 -11.06
CA PRO A 202 -1.94 8.16 -11.19
C PRO A 202 -0.83 8.84 -10.38
N ASP A 203 -0.48 8.28 -9.21
CA ASP A 203 0.56 8.82 -8.34
C ASP A 203 1.94 8.66 -8.97
N CYS A 204 2.15 7.56 -9.72
CA CYS A 204 3.37 7.36 -10.49
C CYS A 204 3.54 8.44 -11.58
N LYS A 205 2.44 8.84 -12.22
CA LYS A 205 2.44 9.93 -13.23
C LYS A 205 2.73 11.30 -12.61
N ARG A 206 2.44 11.49 -11.32
CA ARG A 206 2.82 12.72 -10.58
C ARG A 206 4.28 12.68 -10.11
N GLN A 207 4.79 11.50 -9.78
CA GLN A 207 6.17 11.31 -9.32
C GLN A 207 7.20 11.48 -10.44
N GLU A 208 6.88 11.03 -11.65
CA GLU A 208 7.81 11.04 -12.79
C GLU A 208 8.40 12.43 -13.11
N PRO A 209 7.62 13.53 -13.22
CA PRO A 209 8.17 14.88 -13.45
C PRO A 209 9.11 15.35 -12.34
N ILE A 210 8.90 14.92 -11.10
CA ILE A 210 9.77 15.22 -9.96
C ILE A 210 11.13 14.52 -10.14
N LEU A 211 11.11 13.26 -10.55
CA LEU A 211 12.33 12.51 -10.84
C LEU A 211 13.09 13.10 -12.03
N THR A 212 12.39 13.57 -13.04
CA THR A 212 12.98 14.26 -14.21
C THR A 212 13.72 15.52 -13.78
N ALA A 213 13.09 16.38 -12.96
CA ALA A 213 13.73 17.58 -12.45
C ALA A 213 14.97 17.28 -11.60
N LEU A 214 14.90 16.26 -10.73
CA LEU A 214 16.05 15.84 -9.92
C LEU A 214 17.18 15.25 -10.75
N HIS A 215 16.86 14.49 -11.80
CA HIS A 215 17.87 13.98 -12.72
C HIS A 215 18.57 15.12 -13.47
N GLU A 216 17.83 16.12 -13.96
CA GLU A 216 18.41 17.31 -14.60
C GLU A 216 19.35 18.07 -13.65
N GLU A 217 19.00 18.12 -12.35
CA GLU A 217 19.80 18.85 -11.35
C GLU A 217 21.05 18.08 -10.89
N TYR A 218 20.99 16.72 -10.82
CA TYR A 218 22.00 15.93 -10.11
C TYR A 218 22.67 14.83 -10.95
N SER A 219 22.30 14.60 -12.20
CA SER A 219 22.91 13.54 -13.03
C SER A 219 24.42 13.71 -13.21
N ASP A 220 24.91 14.95 -13.41
CA ASP A 220 26.34 15.27 -13.50
C ASP A 220 27.09 14.96 -12.20
N GLN A 221 26.38 14.87 -11.07
CA GLN A 221 26.93 14.51 -9.76
C GLN A 221 26.79 13.01 -9.47
N GLY A 222 26.25 12.23 -10.41
CA GLY A 222 26.18 10.77 -10.33
C GLY A 222 24.84 10.22 -9.88
N LEU A 223 23.75 11.00 -9.95
CA LEU A 223 22.40 10.48 -9.76
C LEU A 223 21.97 9.64 -10.96
N VAL A 224 21.48 8.44 -10.70
CA VAL A 224 20.86 7.53 -11.67
C VAL A 224 19.44 7.21 -11.25
N VAL A 225 18.50 7.22 -12.20
CA VAL A 225 17.10 6.82 -11.96
C VAL A 225 16.81 5.58 -12.80
N VAL A 226 16.37 4.52 -12.15
CA VAL A 226 15.92 3.27 -12.79
C VAL A 226 14.45 3.10 -12.47
N GLY A 227 13.62 2.82 -13.48
CA GLY A 227 12.17 2.70 -13.35
C GLY A 227 11.63 1.28 -13.51
N PRO A 228 11.89 0.35 -12.57
CA PRO A 228 11.37 -1.01 -12.69
C PRO A 228 9.85 -1.04 -12.76
N THR A 229 9.32 -1.87 -13.67
CA THR A 229 7.89 -2.17 -13.75
C THR A 229 7.69 -3.67 -13.96
N GLN A 230 6.44 -4.09 -13.97
CA GLN A 230 6.03 -5.48 -14.26
C GLN A 230 4.83 -5.47 -15.21
N LEU A 231 4.49 -6.64 -15.74
CA LEU A 231 3.24 -6.83 -16.45
C LEU A 231 2.13 -7.15 -15.46
N TYR A 232 0.98 -6.50 -15.63
CA TYR A 232 -0.17 -6.58 -14.72
C TYR A 232 -1.32 -7.44 -15.26
N GLY A 233 -1.20 -7.94 -16.51
CA GLY A 233 -2.22 -8.76 -17.17
C GLY A 233 -3.38 -7.94 -17.74
N PHE A 234 -3.25 -6.62 -17.92
CA PHE A 234 -4.26 -5.77 -18.52
C PHE A 234 -3.67 -4.46 -19.08
N VAL A 235 -4.31 -3.89 -20.09
CA VAL A 235 -3.92 -2.60 -20.70
C VAL A 235 -4.76 -1.43 -20.17
N SER A 236 -6.03 -1.68 -19.83
CA SER A 236 -6.90 -0.71 -19.16
C SER A 236 -7.91 -1.42 -18.26
N ARG A 237 -8.62 -0.67 -17.42
CA ARG A 237 -9.58 -1.23 -16.46
C ARG A 237 -10.63 -2.10 -17.17
N GLY A 238 -10.68 -3.39 -16.81
CA GLY A 238 -11.60 -4.37 -17.39
C GLY A 238 -11.17 -4.93 -18.75
N GLN A 239 -9.96 -4.62 -19.21
CA GLN A 239 -9.40 -5.05 -20.49
C GLN A 239 -8.15 -5.90 -20.26
N ASN A 240 -8.35 -7.18 -19.96
CA ASN A 240 -7.26 -8.12 -19.76
C ASN A 240 -6.41 -8.24 -21.03
N ALA A 241 -5.13 -8.52 -20.86
CA ALA A 241 -4.14 -8.67 -21.93
C ALA A 241 -3.19 -9.82 -21.62
N THR A 242 -2.71 -10.49 -22.66
CA THR A 242 -1.55 -11.39 -22.53
C THR A 242 -0.28 -10.57 -22.30
N PRO A 243 0.82 -11.17 -21.84
CA PRO A 243 2.08 -10.47 -21.69
C PRO A 243 2.54 -9.75 -22.96
N GLU A 244 2.38 -10.38 -24.12
CA GLU A 244 2.75 -9.83 -25.43
C GLU A 244 1.86 -8.62 -25.81
N GLU A 245 0.56 -8.69 -25.52
CA GLU A 245 -0.39 -7.61 -25.79
C GLU A 245 -0.13 -6.41 -24.87
N GLU A 246 0.13 -6.66 -23.57
CA GLU A 246 0.45 -5.60 -22.62
C GLU A 246 1.80 -4.93 -22.96
N LEU A 247 2.82 -5.71 -23.31
CA LEU A 247 4.12 -5.19 -23.75
C LEU A 247 4.00 -4.35 -25.02
N ALA A 248 3.20 -4.80 -26.00
CA ALA A 248 2.93 -4.03 -27.21
C ALA A 248 2.22 -2.70 -26.91
N TYR A 249 1.23 -2.72 -26.01
CA TYR A 249 0.56 -1.51 -25.52
C TYR A 249 1.52 -0.55 -24.83
N LEU A 250 2.39 -1.05 -23.95
CA LEU A 250 3.36 -0.23 -23.22
C LEU A 250 4.38 0.42 -24.16
N ASN A 251 4.86 -0.30 -25.18
CA ASN A 251 5.80 0.23 -26.18
C ASN A 251 5.13 1.12 -27.26
N GLY A 252 3.81 1.08 -27.38
CA GLY A 252 3.03 1.81 -28.39
C GLY A 252 2.15 2.90 -27.82
N ASP A 253 0.88 2.56 -27.58
CA ASP A 253 -0.16 3.52 -27.20
C ASP A 253 0.13 4.23 -25.87
N TYR A 254 0.66 3.50 -24.89
CA TYR A 254 0.99 4.07 -23.59
C TYR A 254 2.12 5.10 -23.70
N THR A 255 3.26 4.73 -24.29
CA THR A 255 4.43 5.63 -24.43
C THR A 255 4.18 6.79 -25.38
N ALA A 256 3.27 6.63 -26.34
CA ALA A 256 2.82 7.73 -27.19
C ALA A 256 2.04 8.81 -26.41
N GLN A 257 1.29 8.38 -25.39
CA GLN A 257 0.53 9.28 -24.52
C GLN A 257 1.32 9.78 -23.31
N PHE A 258 2.17 8.90 -22.74
CA PHE A 258 3.01 9.15 -21.56
C PHE A 258 4.46 8.76 -21.93
N PRO A 259 5.22 9.65 -22.59
CA PRO A 259 6.60 9.37 -22.97
C PRO A 259 7.46 9.06 -21.76
N LEU A 260 8.24 7.98 -21.84
CA LEU A 260 9.21 7.66 -20.81
C LEU A 260 10.36 8.68 -20.83
N PRO A 261 10.88 9.10 -19.66
CA PRO A 261 12.03 9.96 -19.60
C PRO A 261 13.23 9.34 -20.35
N PRO A 262 13.90 10.09 -21.24
CA PRO A 262 14.95 9.53 -22.12
C PRO A 262 16.22 9.08 -21.39
N PHE A 263 16.36 9.42 -20.13
CA PHE A 263 17.48 9.01 -19.26
C PHE A 263 17.17 7.77 -18.42
N MET A 264 15.88 7.42 -18.24
CA MET A 264 15.44 6.36 -17.33
C MET A 264 15.39 5.02 -18.06
N SER A 265 16.16 4.06 -17.57
CA SER A 265 15.99 2.66 -17.97
C SER A 265 14.77 2.04 -17.27
N VAL A 266 14.01 1.21 -17.98
CA VAL A 266 12.76 0.62 -17.49
C VAL A 266 12.80 -0.89 -17.64
N PRO A 267 13.47 -1.61 -16.72
CA PRO A 267 13.45 -3.07 -16.69
C PRO A 267 12.07 -3.59 -16.30
N ILE A 268 11.67 -4.69 -16.93
CA ILE A 268 10.44 -5.40 -16.64
C ILE A 268 10.80 -6.75 -16.02
N SER A 269 10.36 -6.99 -14.78
CA SER A 269 10.36 -8.30 -14.15
C SER A 269 9.47 -8.30 -12.91
N ASN A 270 8.68 -9.37 -12.74
CA ASN A 270 7.90 -9.59 -11.53
C ASN A 270 8.80 -9.84 -10.32
N ASP A 271 9.97 -10.45 -10.54
CA ASP A 271 10.93 -10.76 -9.47
C ASP A 271 11.48 -9.50 -8.81
N ASN A 272 11.59 -8.38 -9.52
CA ASN A 272 11.96 -7.10 -8.91
C ASN A 272 10.94 -6.65 -7.85
N PHE A 273 9.64 -6.80 -8.14
CA PHE A 273 8.60 -6.44 -7.20
C PHE A 273 8.62 -7.34 -5.96
N LEU A 274 8.89 -8.63 -6.14
CA LEU A 274 9.05 -9.56 -5.02
C LEU A 274 10.32 -9.26 -4.23
N ASN A 275 11.48 -9.18 -4.89
CA ASN A 275 12.79 -9.02 -4.24
C ASN A 275 12.88 -7.71 -3.44
N PHE A 276 12.33 -6.62 -3.97
CA PHE A 276 12.24 -5.33 -3.29
C PHE A 276 10.98 -5.18 -2.42
N GLY A 277 10.09 -6.18 -2.38
CA GLY A 277 8.86 -6.15 -1.58
C GLY A 277 7.86 -5.09 -2.02
N VAL A 278 7.78 -4.80 -3.31
CA VAL A 278 6.91 -3.75 -3.84
C VAL A 278 5.49 -4.27 -4.03
N SER A 279 4.61 -4.02 -3.09
CA SER A 279 3.18 -4.36 -3.17
C SER A 279 2.27 -3.14 -3.40
N THR A 280 2.85 -1.97 -3.57
CA THR A 280 2.15 -0.72 -3.88
C THR A 280 3.00 0.14 -4.82
N THR A 281 2.36 0.96 -5.65
CA THR A 281 3.04 1.88 -6.57
C THR A 281 2.52 3.30 -6.39
N PRO A 282 3.40 4.34 -6.48
CA PRO A 282 4.85 4.17 -6.59
C PRO A 282 5.49 3.61 -5.32
N THR A 283 6.66 3.00 -5.46
CA THR A 283 7.60 2.78 -4.36
C THR A 283 8.96 3.32 -4.80
N LEU A 284 9.60 4.07 -3.94
CA LEU A 284 10.92 4.66 -4.17
C LEU A 284 11.95 3.99 -3.26
N VAL A 285 13.06 3.52 -3.84
CA VAL A 285 14.18 2.99 -3.08
C VAL A 285 15.42 3.81 -3.43
N ILE A 286 16.00 4.48 -2.42
CA ILE A 286 17.15 5.35 -2.59
C ILE A 286 18.39 4.62 -2.07
N VAL A 287 19.39 4.53 -2.90
CA VAL A 287 20.63 3.78 -2.66
C VAL A 287 21.82 4.72 -2.77
N ASP A 288 22.76 4.61 -1.86
CA ASP A 288 23.99 5.38 -1.89
C ASP A 288 25.05 4.81 -2.84
N ARG A 289 26.23 5.44 -2.87
CA ARG A 289 27.36 5.06 -3.76
C ARG A 289 27.97 3.69 -3.43
N ASP A 290 27.77 3.22 -2.18
CA ASP A 290 28.24 1.91 -1.72
C ASP A 290 27.23 0.80 -2.02
N GLY A 291 26.08 1.14 -2.59
CA GLY A 291 25.00 0.20 -2.89
C GLY A 291 24.12 -0.12 -1.69
N ILE A 292 24.17 0.71 -0.65
CA ILE A 292 23.38 0.52 0.57
C ILE A 292 22.09 1.32 0.48
N VAL A 293 20.96 0.68 0.81
CA VAL A 293 19.65 1.31 0.83
C VAL A 293 19.57 2.33 1.96
N GLN A 294 19.39 3.59 1.62
CA GLN A 294 19.26 4.69 2.55
C GLN A 294 17.80 5.03 2.86
N ARG A 295 16.89 4.71 1.91
CA ARG A 295 15.45 4.92 2.10
C ARG A 295 14.64 3.90 1.30
N TYR A 296 13.65 3.29 1.94
CA TYR A 296 12.59 2.49 1.33
C TYR A 296 11.24 3.15 1.57
N ASN A 297 10.61 3.71 0.53
CA ASN A 297 9.42 4.53 0.64
C ASN A 297 8.28 4.05 -0.26
N PRO A 298 7.30 3.28 0.26
CA PRO A 298 6.04 3.06 -0.42
C PRO A 298 5.22 4.36 -0.46
N GLY A 299 4.89 4.84 -1.66
CA GLY A 299 4.20 6.10 -1.92
C GLY A 299 5.07 7.11 -2.66
N ASP A 300 4.44 8.23 -3.07
CA ASP A 300 5.13 9.35 -3.70
C ASP A 300 5.84 10.23 -2.65
N LEU A 301 6.83 10.97 -3.11
CA LEU A 301 7.55 11.99 -2.34
C LEU A 301 7.56 13.30 -3.13
N SER A 302 7.44 14.40 -2.43
CA SER A 302 7.62 15.73 -3.01
C SER A 302 9.06 15.94 -3.48
N HIS A 303 9.27 16.93 -4.33
CA HIS A 303 10.62 17.31 -4.79
C HIS A 303 11.54 17.65 -3.62
N GLU A 304 11.04 18.40 -2.63
CA GLU A 304 11.85 18.83 -1.46
C GLU A 304 12.26 17.63 -0.60
N GLU A 305 11.34 16.71 -0.31
CA GLU A 305 11.62 15.49 0.45
C GLU A 305 12.66 14.63 -0.26
N LEU A 306 12.45 14.38 -1.55
CA LEU A 306 13.33 13.52 -2.33
C LEU A 306 14.72 14.15 -2.52
N ALA A 307 14.79 15.45 -2.80
CA ALA A 307 16.05 16.21 -2.86
C ALA A 307 16.79 16.18 -1.51
N GLY A 308 16.05 16.31 -0.40
CA GLY A 308 16.61 16.24 0.95
C GLY A 308 17.25 14.89 1.28
N LEU A 309 16.74 13.80 0.70
CA LEU A 309 17.31 12.45 0.83
C LEU A 309 18.50 12.21 -0.10
N ILE A 310 18.46 12.74 -1.33
CA ILE A 310 19.48 12.49 -2.36
C ILE A 310 20.73 13.35 -2.16
N LYS A 311 20.58 14.64 -1.89
CA LYS A 311 21.73 15.58 -1.79
C LYS A 311 22.84 15.11 -0.87
N PRO A 312 22.58 14.67 0.37
CA PRO A 312 23.62 14.22 1.29
C PRO A 312 24.40 12.99 0.80
N LEU A 313 23.87 12.24 -0.18
CA LEU A 313 24.49 11.03 -0.73
C LEU A 313 25.38 11.34 -1.94
N LEU A 314 25.25 12.54 -2.52
CA LEU A 314 26.03 12.97 -3.70
C LEU A 314 27.38 13.58 -3.33
N ASP A 315 27.53 14.08 -2.09
CA ASP A 315 28.78 14.63 -1.53
C ASP A 315 29.77 13.50 -1.20
#